data_d6fe25e223537c79a2fcd1cac0181f4f
#
_entry.id   d6fe25e223537c79a2fcd1cac0181f4f
#
_cell.length_a   1.000
_cell.length_b   1.000
_cell.length_c   1.000
_cell.angle_alpha   90.00
_cell.angle_beta   90.00
_cell.angle_gamma   90.00
#
_symmetry.space_group_name_H-M   'P 1'
#
loop_
_entity.id
_entity.type
_entity.pdbx_description
1 polymer ?
#
loop_
_entity_poly.entity_id
_entity_poly.type
_entity_poly.pdbx_seq_one_letter_code
_entity_poly.pdbx_strand_id
1 'polypeptide(L)'
;MRLSEQDNPAFFRRKSDRELQFVERLNLAISEFPVLSNEGYTWPVRIFTLGRFTLLHRDQPLDYGRKVPHRPLVFLKTLIALGGRDISSSSLTSALWPEADGDNAQRSFDTTLYRLRKMFGDDQILILKDGKVSLDPRHCWVDVWTFERLLGNVQRIRSKDATGKDAYKLEQLMQHSLSLYQDHFLAKEDMTSWSVSLRERLRSKFIYNLLDVGRYWEMHGFWDKAILCYQKGLEVDDLIEVFYQRLMQCHLETRRISEGMAVYRRCRQILSIVLGLQPEPETESIYQSLKKARQQKQSA
;
A
#
# COMPACT_ATOMS: atom_id res chain seq x y z
N MET A 1 43.61 3.82 -4.96
CA MET A 1 42.74 2.82 -4.33
C MET A 1 41.61 3.58 -3.67
N ARG A 2 40.45 3.74 -4.34
CA ARG A 2 39.27 4.45 -3.80
C ARG A 2 38.48 3.42 -3.01
N LEU A 3 38.38 3.61 -1.68
CA LEU A 3 37.46 2.86 -0.84
C LEU A 3 36.03 3.19 -1.31
N SER A 4 35.23 2.18 -1.58
CA SER A 4 33.86 2.36 -1.98
C SER A 4 33.07 2.97 -0.81
N GLU A 5 32.12 3.86 -1.12
CA GLU A 5 31.24 4.52 -0.11
C GLU A 5 30.47 3.51 0.78
N GLN A 6 30.51 2.23 0.43
CA GLN A 6 29.85 1.14 1.15
C GLN A 6 30.57 0.71 2.45
N ASP A 7 31.85 1.09 2.65
CA ASP A 7 32.64 0.69 3.83
C ASP A 7 32.74 1.78 4.91
N ASN A 8 31.96 2.86 4.80
CA ASN A 8 31.98 3.97 5.74
C ASN A 8 31.07 3.69 6.95
N PRO A 9 31.58 3.60 8.19
CA PRO A 9 30.77 3.40 9.40
C PRO A 9 29.67 4.46 9.59
N ALA A 10 29.87 5.69 9.11
CA ALA A 10 28.88 6.75 9.13
C ALA A 10 27.69 6.49 8.18
N PHE A 11 27.92 5.77 7.08
CA PHE A 11 26.87 5.36 6.14
C PHE A 11 25.95 4.31 6.77
N PHE A 12 26.50 3.33 7.47
CA PHE A 12 25.71 2.32 8.21
C PHE A 12 24.92 2.94 9.36
N ARG A 13 25.50 3.89 10.13
CA ARG A 13 24.76 4.64 11.17
C ARG A 13 23.59 5.43 10.59
N ARG A 14 23.80 6.20 9.51
CA ARG A 14 22.71 6.98 8.86
C ARG A 14 21.61 6.09 8.29
N LYS A 15 21.94 4.89 7.83
CA LYS A 15 20.95 3.92 7.32
C LYS A 15 20.12 3.36 8.47
N SER A 16 20.74 3.02 9.60
CA SER A 16 20.06 2.57 10.83
C SER A 16 19.14 3.66 11.40
N ASP A 17 19.58 4.92 11.45
CA ASP A 17 18.78 6.04 11.97
C ASP A 17 17.55 6.31 11.09
N ARG A 18 17.67 6.20 9.77
CA ARG A 18 16.51 6.33 8.86
C ARG A 18 15.54 5.16 8.99
N GLU A 19 16.03 3.96 9.25
CA GLU A 19 15.19 2.79 9.51
C GLU A 19 14.46 2.92 10.83
N LEU A 20 15.14 3.38 11.88
CA LEU A 20 14.53 3.66 13.18
C LEU A 20 13.48 4.77 13.09
N GLN A 21 13.76 5.89 12.43
CA GLN A 21 12.78 6.96 12.20
C GLN A 21 11.57 6.49 11.40
N PHE A 22 11.75 5.61 10.40
CA PHE A 22 10.65 5.01 9.66
C PHE A 22 9.81 4.10 10.55
N VAL A 23 10.45 3.27 11.38
CA VAL A 23 9.78 2.40 12.36
C VAL A 23 9.04 3.21 13.41
N GLU A 24 9.62 4.31 13.92
CA GLU A 24 8.96 5.22 14.87
C GLU A 24 7.70 5.85 14.25
N ARG A 25 7.76 6.32 13.00
CA ARG A 25 6.58 6.84 12.28
C ARG A 25 5.51 5.77 12.07
N LEU A 26 5.90 4.54 11.73
CA LEU A 26 4.98 3.41 11.60
C LEU A 26 4.37 3.02 12.95
N ASN A 27 5.16 3.03 14.02
CA ASN A 27 4.70 2.74 15.39
C ASN A 27 3.71 3.80 15.87
N LEU A 28 3.98 5.08 15.63
CA LEU A 28 3.05 6.18 15.91
C LEU A 28 1.75 5.99 15.11
N ALA A 29 1.85 5.71 13.81
CA ALA A 29 0.66 5.46 12.97
C ALA A 29 -0.15 4.23 13.42
N ILE A 30 0.47 3.21 14.00
CA ILE A 30 -0.20 2.02 14.52
C ILE A 30 -0.75 2.25 15.93
N SER A 31 -0.02 2.97 16.80
CA SER A 31 -0.42 3.25 18.19
C SER A 31 -1.53 4.28 18.32
N GLU A 32 -1.60 5.23 17.38
CA GLU A 32 -2.69 6.23 17.34
C GLU A 32 -4.07 5.63 17.01
N PHE A 33 -4.12 4.34 16.61
CA PHE A 33 -5.34 3.72 16.15
C PHE A 33 -5.60 2.35 16.81
N PRO A 34 -6.33 2.33 17.92
CA PRO A 34 -6.69 1.11 18.68
C PRO A 34 -7.43 0.04 17.84
N VAL A 35 -7.98 0.42 16.69
CA VAL A 35 -8.69 -0.52 15.79
C VAL A 35 -7.75 -1.56 15.16
N LEU A 36 -6.43 -1.33 15.18
CA LEU A 36 -5.41 -2.25 14.65
C LEU A 36 -4.72 -3.07 15.74
N SER A 37 -4.63 -2.54 16.93
CA SER A 37 -4.26 -3.29 18.12
C SER A 37 -5.55 -3.91 18.69
N ASN A 38 -5.67 -5.23 18.77
CA ASN A 38 -6.41 -5.79 19.89
C ASN A 38 -5.77 -5.18 21.11
N GLU A 39 -6.52 -4.42 21.90
CA GLU A 39 -6.01 -3.67 23.05
C GLU A 39 -4.98 -4.52 23.83
N GLY A 40 -3.70 -4.12 23.75
CA GLY A 40 -2.61 -4.77 24.49
C GLY A 40 -1.92 -5.97 23.83
N TYR A 41 -2.30 -6.42 22.63
CA TYR A 41 -1.60 -7.52 21.96
C TYR A 41 -0.50 -7.01 21.03
N THR A 42 0.75 -7.33 21.35
CA THR A 42 1.93 -7.06 20.53
C THR A 42 2.33 -8.32 19.77
N TRP A 43 2.28 -8.26 18.41
CA TRP A 43 2.79 -9.36 17.61
C TRP A 43 4.31 -9.47 17.71
N PRO A 44 4.85 -10.66 17.98
CA PRO A 44 6.30 -10.89 18.02
C PRO A 44 6.98 -10.46 16.71
N VAL A 45 6.31 -10.67 15.57
CA VAL A 45 6.82 -10.30 14.25
C VAL A 45 5.83 -9.39 13.53
N ARG A 46 6.33 -8.28 12.98
CA ARG A 46 5.57 -7.39 12.09
C ARG A 46 6.27 -7.27 10.73
N ILE A 47 5.49 -7.42 9.66
CA ILE A 47 5.97 -7.47 8.28
C ILE A 47 5.30 -6.36 7.49
N PHE A 48 6.10 -5.44 6.99
CA PHE A 48 5.66 -4.34 6.13
C PHE A 48 6.10 -4.62 4.70
N THR A 49 5.16 -4.51 3.77
CA THR A 49 5.36 -4.82 2.36
C THR A 49 4.77 -3.74 1.44
N LEU A 50 3.89 -2.87 1.94
CA LEU A 50 3.30 -1.76 1.19
C LEU A 50 4.26 -0.58 1.12
N GLY A 51 5.11 -0.59 0.10
CA GLY A 51 6.24 0.29 -0.10
C GLY A 51 7.56 -0.45 0.10
N ARG A 52 8.32 -0.06 1.12
CA ARG A 52 9.60 -0.70 1.45
C ARG A 52 9.37 -1.94 2.31
N PHE A 53 10.00 -3.06 1.93
CA PHE A 53 10.01 -4.25 2.76
C PHE A 53 10.75 -3.99 4.08
N THR A 54 10.05 -4.19 5.20
CA THR A 54 10.63 -4.04 6.54
C THR A 54 10.11 -5.17 7.43
N LEU A 55 11.02 -5.77 8.18
CA LEU A 55 10.72 -6.86 9.10
C LEU A 55 11.14 -6.46 10.51
N LEU A 56 10.16 -6.42 11.43
CA LEU A 56 10.40 -6.14 12.84
C LEU A 56 10.20 -7.40 13.67
N HIS A 57 11.09 -7.59 14.63
CA HIS A 57 10.94 -8.58 15.70
C HIS A 57 10.92 -7.85 17.03
N ARG A 58 9.82 -7.99 17.80
CA ARG A 58 9.59 -7.26 19.07
C ARG A 58 9.85 -5.77 18.93
N ASP A 59 9.26 -5.18 17.88
CA ASP A 59 9.31 -3.74 17.55
C ASP A 59 10.68 -3.18 17.18
N GLN A 60 11.69 -4.05 17.01
CA GLN A 60 13.02 -3.68 16.53
C GLN A 60 13.25 -4.23 15.11
N PRO A 61 13.95 -3.51 14.24
CA PRO A 61 14.38 -4.05 12.96
C PRO A 61 15.12 -5.37 13.16
N LEU A 62 14.74 -6.40 12.37
CA LEU A 62 15.40 -7.69 12.47
C LEU A 62 16.86 -7.57 12.04
N ASP A 63 17.78 -7.91 12.96
CA ASP A 63 19.21 -7.95 12.66
C ASP A 63 19.55 -9.24 11.90
N TYR A 64 20.05 -9.09 10.68
CA TYR A 64 20.50 -10.20 9.84
C TYR A 64 21.98 -10.55 10.03
N GLY A 65 22.69 -9.85 10.92
CA GLY A 65 24.12 -9.98 11.09
C GLY A 65 24.90 -9.49 9.87
N ARG A 66 26.03 -10.18 9.56
CA ARG A 66 26.94 -9.75 8.47
C ARG A 66 26.37 -9.90 7.05
N LYS A 67 25.40 -10.78 6.83
CA LYS A 67 24.85 -11.08 5.50
C LYS A 67 23.35 -11.24 5.53
N VAL A 68 22.66 -10.42 4.74
CA VAL A 68 21.20 -10.50 4.57
C VAL A 68 20.83 -11.85 3.95
N PRO A 69 19.93 -12.64 4.57
CA PRO A 69 19.54 -13.96 4.07
C PRO A 69 18.56 -13.85 2.90
N HIS A 70 19.07 -13.60 1.70
CA HIS A 70 18.26 -13.32 0.52
C HIS A 70 17.17 -14.38 0.26
N ARG A 71 17.51 -15.67 0.16
CA ARG A 71 16.54 -16.74 -0.16
C ARG A 71 15.40 -16.87 0.85
N PRO A 72 15.63 -16.90 2.18
CA PRO A 72 14.55 -16.88 3.17
C PRO A 72 13.63 -15.67 3.05
N LEU A 73 14.18 -14.46 2.77
CA LEU A 73 13.36 -13.27 2.61
C LEU A 73 12.53 -13.30 1.32
N VAL A 74 13.07 -13.78 0.21
CA VAL A 74 12.30 -13.97 -1.03
C VAL A 74 11.18 -15.00 -0.81
N PHE A 75 11.45 -16.10 -0.10
CA PHE A 75 10.43 -17.08 0.27
C PHE A 75 9.28 -16.44 1.07
N LEU A 76 9.61 -15.64 2.10
CA LEU A 76 8.61 -14.95 2.92
C LEU A 76 7.75 -13.98 2.07
N LYS A 77 8.38 -13.20 1.21
CA LYS A 77 7.70 -12.26 0.30
C LYS A 77 6.78 -12.98 -0.68
N THR A 78 7.25 -14.09 -1.26
CA THR A 78 6.45 -14.94 -2.15
C THR A 78 5.28 -15.56 -1.42
N LEU A 79 5.49 -16.08 -0.20
CA LEU A 79 4.41 -16.61 0.63
C LEU A 79 3.32 -15.56 0.87
N ILE A 80 3.70 -14.32 1.21
CA ILE A 80 2.75 -13.20 1.41
C ILE A 80 2.05 -12.84 0.09
N ALA A 81 2.79 -12.80 -1.02
CA ALA A 81 2.23 -12.49 -2.34
C ALA A 81 1.16 -13.49 -2.79
N LEU A 82 1.32 -14.75 -2.43
CA LEU A 82 0.35 -15.81 -2.68
C LEU A 82 -0.82 -15.85 -1.68
N GLY A 83 -0.81 -14.97 -0.66
CA GLY A 83 -1.88 -14.85 0.33
C GLY A 83 -1.46 -15.09 1.78
N GLY A 84 -0.32 -15.72 2.01
CA GLY A 84 0.28 -15.93 3.33
C GLY A 84 -0.35 -17.04 4.17
N ARG A 85 -1.42 -17.70 3.68
CA ARG A 85 -2.13 -18.76 4.41
C ARG A 85 -2.51 -19.91 3.48
N ASP A 86 -2.33 -21.12 3.94
CA ASP A 86 -2.68 -22.36 3.26
C ASP A 86 -2.09 -22.49 1.84
N ILE A 87 -0.89 -21.94 1.65
CA ILE A 87 -0.20 -21.96 0.36
C ILE A 87 0.51 -23.31 0.19
N SER A 88 0.20 -24.01 -0.89
CA SER A 88 0.82 -25.31 -1.16
C SER A 88 2.34 -25.18 -1.35
N SER A 89 3.09 -26.17 -0.84
CA SER A 89 4.54 -26.25 -1.08
C SER A 89 4.86 -26.28 -2.57
N SER A 90 4.03 -26.94 -3.38
CA SER A 90 4.18 -26.97 -4.85
C SER A 90 4.02 -25.58 -5.49
N SER A 91 3.07 -24.75 -5.05
CA SER A 91 2.94 -23.38 -5.54
C SER A 91 4.14 -22.52 -5.20
N LEU A 92 4.70 -22.67 -3.99
CA LEU A 92 5.91 -21.96 -3.56
C LEU A 92 7.15 -22.44 -4.33
N THR A 93 7.32 -23.74 -4.52
CA THR A 93 8.46 -24.29 -5.26
C THR A 93 8.42 -23.85 -6.72
N SER A 94 7.28 -23.93 -7.38
CA SER A 94 7.12 -23.47 -8.77
C SER A 94 7.38 -21.96 -8.93
N ALA A 95 6.99 -21.14 -7.95
CA ALA A 95 7.23 -19.69 -8.00
C ALA A 95 8.70 -19.33 -7.75
N LEU A 96 9.41 -20.07 -6.89
CA LEU A 96 10.76 -19.73 -6.43
C LEU A 96 11.88 -20.45 -7.18
N TRP A 97 11.60 -21.64 -7.68
CA TRP A 97 12.58 -22.50 -8.37
C TRP A 97 11.98 -23.15 -9.62
N PRO A 98 11.50 -22.34 -10.60
CA PRO A 98 10.78 -22.88 -11.77
C PRO A 98 11.65 -23.81 -12.63
N GLU A 99 12.98 -23.63 -12.60
CA GLU A 99 13.93 -24.43 -13.40
C GLU A 99 14.48 -25.64 -12.65
N ALA A 100 14.13 -25.83 -11.36
CA ALA A 100 14.64 -26.95 -10.58
C ALA A 100 13.77 -28.21 -10.79
N ASP A 101 14.40 -29.38 -10.88
CA ASP A 101 13.70 -30.64 -10.81
C ASP A 101 12.98 -30.82 -9.46
N GLY A 102 11.98 -31.70 -9.39
CA GLY A 102 11.11 -31.85 -8.23
C GLY A 102 11.85 -32.10 -6.92
N ASP A 103 12.88 -32.95 -6.94
CA ASP A 103 13.67 -33.33 -5.76
C ASP A 103 14.52 -32.16 -5.27
N ASN A 104 15.18 -31.45 -6.19
CA ASN A 104 16.02 -30.30 -5.86
C ASN A 104 15.16 -29.11 -5.42
N ALA A 105 13.99 -28.89 -6.03
CA ALA A 105 13.02 -27.90 -5.60
C ALA A 105 12.54 -28.16 -4.18
N GLN A 106 12.21 -29.42 -3.84
CA GLN A 106 11.77 -29.80 -2.50
C GLN A 106 12.89 -29.61 -1.45
N ARG A 107 14.10 -30.04 -1.74
CA ARG A 107 15.28 -29.83 -0.84
C ARG A 107 15.55 -28.33 -0.60
N SER A 108 15.42 -27.51 -1.65
CA SER A 108 15.58 -26.04 -1.58
C SER A 108 14.49 -25.43 -0.73
N PHE A 109 13.25 -25.88 -0.86
CA PHE A 109 12.11 -25.48 -0.05
C PHE A 109 12.36 -25.79 1.44
N ASP A 110 12.66 -27.04 1.79
CA ASP A 110 12.87 -27.47 3.16
C ASP A 110 14.01 -26.71 3.83
N THR A 111 15.13 -26.57 3.12
CA THR A 111 16.28 -25.80 3.61
C THR A 111 15.92 -24.32 3.83
N THR A 112 15.16 -23.73 2.92
CA THR A 112 14.78 -22.31 3.00
C THR A 112 13.78 -22.09 4.12
N LEU A 113 12.78 -22.95 4.26
CA LEU A 113 11.80 -22.92 5.35
C LEU A 113 12.49 -23.05 6.72
N TYR A 114 13.41 -24.02 6.87
CA TYR A 114 14.19 -24.17 8.09
C TYR A 114 14.99 -22.90 8.44
N ARG A 115 15.68 -22.30 7.45
CA ARG A 115 16.44 -21.06 7.65
C ARG A 115 15.55 -19.89 8.02
N LEU A 116 14.34 -19.80 7.43
CA LEU A 116 13.39 -18.76 7.74
C LEU A 116 12.86 -18.89 9.18
N ARG A 117 12.53 -20.10 9.63
CA ARG A 117 12.16 -20.37 11.04
C ARG A 117 13.28 -19.98 11.99
N LYS A 118 14.49 -20.40 11.71
CA LYS A 118 15.69 -20.05 12.51
C LYS A 118 15.91 -18.53 12.57
N MET A 119 15.61 -17.81 11.51
CA MET A 119 15.74 -16.35 11.44
C MET A 119 14.76 -15.65 12.38
N PHE A 120 13.55 -16.14 12.51
CA PHE A 120 12.56 -15.62 13.46
C PHE A 120 12.83 -16.02 14.91
N GLY A 121 13.55 -17.10 15.13
CA GLY A 121 13.76 -17.66 16.49
C GLY A 121 12.50 -18.25 17.11
N ASP A 122 11.42 -18.40 16.34
CA ASP A 122 10.14 -18.95 16.77
C ASP A 122 9.51 -19.78 15.64
N ASP A 123 9.36 -21.08 15.90
CA ASP A 123 8.81 -22.03 14.92
C ASP A 123 7.29 -21.89 14.74
N GLN A 124 6.61 -21.19 15.64
CA GLN A 124 5.15 -20.99 15.60
C GLN A 124 4.71 -19.96 14.56
N ILE A 125 5.62 -19.11 14.10
CA ILE A 125 5.35 -18.07 13.09
C ILE A 125 5.00 -18.70 11.74
N LEU A 126 5.64 -19.84 11.41
CA LEU A 126 5.48 -20.56 10.15
C LEU A 126 4.98 -21.99 10.38
N ILE A 127 3.73 -22.20 10.04
CA ILE A 127 3.07 -23.52 10.14
C ILE A 127 3.21 -24.23 8.81
N LEU A 128 3.75 -25.46 8.83
CA LEU A 128 3.68 -26.41 7.73
C LEU A 128 2.76 -27.55 8.14
N LYS A 129 1.63 -27.67 7.47
CA LYS A 129 0.65 -28.72 7.73
C LYS A 129 0.05 -29.20 6.40
N ASP A 130 -0.05 -30.50 6.21
CA ASP A 130 -0.63 -31.14 5.02
C ASP A 130 -0.07 -30.59 3.69
N GLY A 131 1.26 -30.35 3.63
CA GLY A 131 1.95 -29.80 2.48
C GLY A 131 1.65 -28.32 2.19
N LYS A 132 1.01 -27.59 3.13
CA LYS A 132 0.69 -26.19 3.02
C LYS A 132 1.43 -25.37 4.06
N VAL A 133 1.91 -24.19 3.64
CA VAL A 133 2.60 -23.22 4.51
C VAL A 133 1.66 -22.08 4.83
N SER A 134 1.64 -21.68 6.08
CA SER A 134 0.89 -20.52 6.57
C SER A 134 1.73 -19.70 7.52
N LEU A 135 1.62 -18.37 7.45
CA LEU A 135 1.98 -17.47 8.52
C LEU A 135 0.89 -17.49 9.58
N ASP A 136 1.24 -17.69 10.85
CA ASP A 136 0.26 -17.67 11.94
C ASP A 136 -0.08 -16.23 12.34
N PRO A 137 -1.34 -15.77 12.14
CA PRO A 137 -1.75 -14.41 12.46
C PRO A 137 -1.74 -14.08 13.97
N ARG A 138 -1.57 -15.08 14.83
CA ARG A 138 -1.36 -14.89 16.28
C ARG A 138 0.08 -14.50 16.59
N HIS A 139 1.03 -14.88 15.77
CA HIS A 139 2.47 -14.66 15.97
C HIS A 139 3.05 -13.61 15.01
N CYS A 140 2.38 -13.33 13.89
CA CYS A 140 2.84 -12.30 12.96
C CYS A 140 1.71 -11.40 12.47
N TRP A 141 2.04 -10.13 12.32
CA TRP A 141 1.22 -9.13 11.68
C TRP A 141 1.79 -8.80 10.29
N VAL A 142 0.91 -8.68 9.30
CA VAL A 142 1.27 -8.31 7.92
C VAL A 142 0.43 -7.11 7.50
N ASP A 143 1.06 -6.06 7.00
CA ASP A 143 0.40 -4.82 6.59
C ASP A 143 -0.66 -5.03 5.52
N VAL A 144 -0.41 -5.89 4.52
CA VAL A 144 -1.38 -6.24 3.47
C VAL A 144 -2.68 -6.81 4.06
N TRP A 145 -2.61 -7.70 5.04
CA TRP A 145 -3.80 -8.26 5.66
C TRP A 145 -4.62 -7.21 6.41
N THR A 146 -3.93 -6.32 7.09
CA THR A 146 -4.58 -5.21 7.81
C THR A 146 -5.18 -4.23 6.82
N PHE A 147 -4.45 -3.88 5.76
CA PHE A 147 -4.94 -3.01 4.69
C PHE A 147 -6.20 -3.56 4.03
N GLU A 148 -6.22 -4.83 3.61
CA GLU A 148 -7.42 -5.44 3.01
C GLU A 148 -8.60 -5.48 3.98
N ARG A 149 -8.36 -5.73 5.28
CA ARG A 149 -9.39 -5.67 6.32
C ARG A 149 -9.96 -4.26 6.51
N LEU A 150 -9.09 -3.24 6.50
CA LEU A 150 -9.52 -1.83 6.57
C LEU A 150 -10.42 -1.46 5.40
N LEU A 151 -10.03 -1.80 4.16
CA LEU A 151 -10.83 -1.53 2.97
C LEU A 151 -12.20 -2.23 3.05
N GLY A 152 -12.24 -3.47 3.52
CA GLY A 152 -13.49 -4.19 3.75
C GLY A 152 -14.38 -3.55 4.81
N ASN A 153 -13.80 -2.97 5.87
CA ASN A 153 -14.54 -2.24 6.90
C ASN A 153 -15.10 -0.91 6.35
N VAL A 154 -14.33 -0.18 5.55
CA VAL A 154 -14.78 1.05 4.86
C VAL A 154 -16.01 0.75 4.01
N GLN A 155 -15.95 -0.28 3.16
CA GLN A 155 -17.08 -0.67 2.31
C GLN A 155 -18.32 -1.02 3.14
N ARG A 156 -18.16 -1.75 4.25
CA ARG A 156 -19.27 -2.16 5.13
C ARG A 156 -19.94 -0.98 5.83
N ILE A 157 -19.18 0.02 6.27
CA ILE A 157 -19.75 1.22 6.91
C ILE A 157 -20.48 2.04 5.88
N ARG A 158 -19.88 2.27 4.71
CA ARG A 158 -20.45 3.06 3.64
C ARG A 158 -21.77 2.49 3.11
N SER A 159 -21.89 1.17 3.00
CA SER A 159 -23.12 0.51 2.52
C SER A 159 -24.34 0.72 3.45
N LYS A 160 -24.15 1.30 4.64
CA LYS A 160 -25.19 1.56 5.64
C LYS A 160 -25.60 3.04 5.74
N ASP A 161 -25.26 3.88 4.76
CA ASP A 161 -25.48 5.34 4.83
C ASP A 161 -24.99 5.94 6.15
N ALA A 162 -23.67 5.88 6.34
CA ALA A 162 -23.00 6.26 7.58
C ALA A 162 -23.28 7.71 7.97
N THR A 163 -23.91 7.91 9.12
CA THR A 163 -24.18 9.22 9.74
C THR A 163 -23.55 9.29 11.14
N GLY A 164 -23.20 10.48 11.59
CA GLY A 164 -22.71 10.71 12.95
C GLY A 164 -21.47 9.89 13.32
N LYS A 165 -21.57 8.94 14.27
CA LYS A 165 -20.45 8.11 14.74
C LYS A 165 -19.81 7.27 13.64
N ASP A 166 -20.60 6.84 12.66
CA ASP A 166 -20.11 6.04 11.54
C ASP A 166 -19.27 6.89 10.57
N ALA A 167 -19.60 8.17 10.38
CA ALA A 167 -18.80 9.10 9.58
C ALA A 167 -17.41 9.33 10.19
N TYR A 168 -17.33 9.51 11.51
CA TYR A 168 -16.05 9.62 12.21
C TYR A 168 -15.22 8.33 12.09
N LYS A 169 -15.86 7.17 12.25
CA LYS A 169 -15.20 5.88 12.09
C LYS A 169 -14.71 5.65 10.65
N LEU A 170 -15.49 6.07 9.66
CA LEU A 170 -15.10 6.01 8.24
C LEU A 170 -13.84 6.85 7.99
N GLU A 171 -13.80 8.07 8.53
CA GLU A 171 -12.64 8.94 8.44
C GLU A 171 -11.38 8.30 9.05
N GLN A 172 -11.48 7.74 10.24
CA GLN A 172 -10.37 7.04 10.88
C GLN A 172 -9.87 5.84 10.05
N LEU A 173 -10.79 5.00 9.55
CA LEU A 173 -10.43 3.86 8.72
C LEU A 173 -9.76 4.30 7.42
N MET A 174 -10.21 5.42 6.84
CA MET A 174 -9.61 5.97 5.64
C MET A 174 -8.21 6.51 5.89
N GLN A 175 -8.03 7.34 6.92
CA GLN A 175 -6.70 7.84 7.31
C GLN A 175 -5.72 6.69 7.56
N HIS A 176 -6.17 5.61 8.19
CA HIS A 176 -5.42 4.39 8.40
C HIS A 176 -5.01 3.69 7.11
N SER A 177 -5.97 3.53 6.18
CA SER A 177 -5.66 2.90 4.90
C SER A 177 -4.62 3.73 4.12
N LEU A 178 -4.72 5.07 4.20
CA LEU A 178 -3.74 6.00 3.61
C LEU A 178 -2.36 5.88 4.27
N SER A 179 -2.29 5.74 5.59
CA SER A 179 -1.02 5.60 6.32
C SER A 179 -0.32 4.27 6.05
N LEU A 180 -1.09 3.19 5.83
CA LEU A 180 -0.53 1.88 5.50
C LEU A 180 -0.07 1.78 4.04
N TYR A 181 -0.83 2.34 3.10
CA TYR A 181 -0.48 2.30 1.68
C TYR A 181 0.52 3.41 1.34
N GLN A 182 1.79 3.20 1.71
CA GLN A 182 2.87 4.15 1.43
C GLN A 182 3.23 4.17 -0.07
N ASP A 183 3.25 2.98 -0.68
CA ASP A 183 3.53 2.75 -2.10
C ASP A 183 3.02 1.35 -2.45
N HIS A 184 3.12 0.93 -3.70
CA HIS A 184 2.68 -0.41 -4.10
C HIS A 184 3.49 -1.52 -3.40
N PHE A 185 2.94 -2.72 -3.42
CA PHE A 185 3.55 -3.91 -2.81
C PHE A 185 4.98 -4.12 -3.29
N LEU A 186 5.95 -4.12 -2.36
CA LEU A 186 7.39 -4.27 -2.62
C LEU A 186 7.93 -3.26 -3.65
N ALA A 187 7.57 -1.98 -3.50
CA ALA A 187 7.88 -0.92 -4.47
C ALA A 187 9.37 -0.70 -4.75
N LYS A 188 10.24 -1.03 -3.79
CA LYS A 188 11.71 -0.86 -3.91
C LYS A 188 12.42 -2.12 -4.39
N GLU A 189 11.66 -3.14 -4.80
CA GLU A 189 12.21 -4.40 -5.28
C GLU A 189 11.85 -4.64 -6.74
N ASP A 190 12.69 -5.43 -7.42
CA ASP A 190 12.45 -5.82 -8.80
C ASP A 190 11.11 -6.55 -8.95
N MET A 191 10.43 -6.29 -10.06
CA MET A 191 9.20 -6.99 -10.39
C MET A 191 9.49 -8.44 -10.69
N THR A 192 8.81 -9.32 -9.96
CA THR A 192 8.84 -10.78 -10.17
C THR A 192 7.44 -11.26 -10.54
N SER A 193 7.35 -12.38 -11.27
CA SER A 193 6.06 -12.93 -11.74
C SER A 193 5.06 -13.15 -10.59
N TRP A 194 5.52 -13.62 -9.43
CA TRP A 194 4.67 -13.86 -8.27
C TRP A 194 4.21 -12.58 -7.55
N SER A 195 4.91 -11.45 -7.73
CA SER A 195 4.55 -10.17 -7.06
C SER A 195 3.53 -9.33 -7.84
N VAL A 196 3.45 -9.49 -9.15
CA VAL A 196 2.63 -8.66 -10.05
C VAL A 196 1.15 -8.73 -9.69
N SER A 197 0.60 -9.93 -9.56
CA SER A 197 -0.84 -10.12 -9.31
C SER A 197 -1.30 -9.48 -8.00
N LEU A 198 -0.53 -9.61 -6.91
CA LEU A 198 -0.86 -8.97 -5.65
C LEU A 198 -0.71 -7.46 -5.73
N ARG A 199 0.36 -6.98 -6.37
CA ARG A 199 0.62 -5.54 -6.58
C ARG A 199 -0.56 -4.87 -7.26
N GLU A 200 -1.00 -5.38 -8.41
CA GLU A 200 -2.11 -4.84 -9.17
C GLU A 200 -3.45 -4.98 -8.44
N ARG A 201 -3.70 -6.09 -7.77
CA ARG A 201 -4.91 -6.28 -6.97
C ARG A 201 -5.03 -5.25 -5.84
N LEU A 202 -3.97 -5.02 -5.07
CA LEU A 202 -3.97 -4.06 -3.96
C LEU A 202 -4.10 -2.62 -4.48
N ARG A 203 -3.41 -2.28 -5.56
CA ARG A 203 -3.51 -1.00 -6.23
C ARG A 203 -4.95 -0.72 -6.68
N SER A 204 -5.55 -1.64 -7.42
CA SER A 204 -6.93 -1.52 -7.90
C SER A 204 -7.94 -1.38 -6.75
N LYS A 205 -7.81 -2.20 -5.70
CA LYS A 205 -8.65 -2.08 -4.49
C LYS A 205 -8.51 -0.71 -3.82
N PHE A 206 -7.30 -0.17 -3.75
CA PHE A 206 -7.07 1.13 -3.13
C PHE A 206 -7.64 2.27 -3.97
N ILE A 207 -7.42 2.27 -5.27
CA ILE A 207 -7.98 3.24 -6.22
C ILE A 207 -9.51 3.25 -6.12
N TYR A 208 -10.14 2.07 -6.17
CA TYR A 208 -11.60 1.96 -6.04
C TYR A 208 -12.08 2.53 -4.70
N ASN A 209 -11.38 2.23 -3.60
CA ASN A 209 -11.72 2.74 -2.28
C ASN A 209 -11.61 4.28 -2.21
N LEU A 210 -10.56 4.87 -2.81
CA LEU A 210 -10.37 6.32 -2.87
C LEU A 210 -11.51 7.03 -3.61
N LEU A 211 -11.92 6.49 -4.77
CA LEU A 211 -13.05 7.03 -5.54
C LEU A 211 -14.36 6.93 -4.76
N ASP A 212 -14.58 5.80 -4.13
CA ASP A 212 -15.79 5.49 -3.42
C ASP A 212 -15.97 6.36 -2.17
N VAL A 213 -14.91 6.51 -1.38
CA VAL A 213 -14.91 7.39 -0.19
C VAL A 213 -14.92 8.87 -0.58
N GLY A 214 -14.23 9.25 -1.66
CA GLY A 214 -14.29 10.61 -2.18
C GLY A 214 -15.72 11.02 -2.55
N ARG A 215 -16.44 10.16 -3.28
CA ARG A 215 -17.88 10.37 -3.61
C ARG A 215 -18.76 10.47 -2.36
N TYR A 216 -18.49 9.65 -1.35
CA TYR A 216 -19.20 9.75 -0.08
C TYR A 216 -19.01 11.13 0.55
N TRP A 217 -17.80 11.68 0.60
CA TRP A 217 -17.53 13.01 1.14
C TRP A 217 -18.17 14.11 0.31
N GLU A 218 -18.21 13.99 -1.02
CA GLU A 218 -18.92 14.93 -1.89
C GLU A 218 -20.42 14.99 -1.58
N MET A 219 -21.08 13.83 -1.48
CA MET A 219 -22.53 13.75 -1.18
C MET A 219 -22.88 14.41 0.15
N HIS A 220 -21.92 14.46 1.09
CA HIS A 220 -22.12 15.08 2.40
C HIS A 220 -21.57 16.52 2.48
N GLY A 221 -21.09 17.09 1.37
CA GLY A 221 -20.55 18.45 1.32
C GLY A 221 -19.15 18.62 1.93
N PHE A 222 -18.44 17.54 2.27
CA PHE A 222 -17.08 17.57 2.82
C PHE A 222 -16.03 17.62 1.69
N TRP A 223 -16.09 18.68 0.90
CA TRP A 223 -15.29 18.85 -0.32
C TRP A 223 -13.79 18.72 -0.11
N ASP A 224 -13.24 19.27 0.97
CA ASP A 224 -11.80 19.18 1.24
C ASP A 224 -11.36 17.73 1.51
N LYS A 225 -12.21 16.92 2.16
CA LYS A 225 -11.93 15.49 2.35
C LYS A 225 -11.99 14.70 1.03
N ALA A 226 -12.95 15.03 0.17
CA ALA A 226 -13.03 14.46 -1.17
C ALA A 226 -11.79 14.80 -2.01
N ILE A 227 -11.36 16.07 -1.99
CA ILE A 227 -10.15 16.53 -2.68
C ILE A 227 -8.93 15.71 -2.23
N LEU A 228 -8.72 15.49 -0.93
CA LEU A 228 -7.62 14.68 -0.40
C LEU A 228 -7.65 13.23 -0.93
N CYS A 229 -8.83 12.61 -0.99
CA CYS A 229 -8.99 11.26 -1.56
C CYS A 229 -8.54 11.22 -3.03
N TYR A 230 -8.99 12.18 -3.84
CA TYR A 230 -8.68 12.20 -5.26
C TYR A 230 -7.24 12.59 -5.57
N GLN A 231 -6.67 13.50 -4.79
CA GLN A 231 -5.23 13.82 -4.87
C GLN A 231 -4.38 12.59 -4.58
N LYS A 232 -4.74 11.83 -3.53
CA LYS A 232 -4.07 10.56 -3.22
C LYS A 232 -4.23 9.54 -4.35
N GLY A 233 -5.37 9.51 -5.02
CA GLY A 233 -5.60 8.70 -6.21
C GLY A 233 -4.61 9.00 -7.33
N LEU A 234 -4.37 10.28 -7.61
CA LEU A 234 -3.38 10.73 -8.61
C LEU A 234 -1.92 10.50 -8.19
N GLU A 235 -1.63 10.36 -6.90
CA GLU A 235 -0.30 9.93 -6.44
C GLU A 235 -0.07 8.43 -6.70
N VAL A 236 -1.13 7.62 -6.65
CA VAL A 236 -1.08 6.17 -6.90
C VAL A 236 -1.07 5.88 -8.39
N ASP A 237 -1.87 6.62 -9.17
CA ASP A 237 -1.96 6.49 -10.61
C ASP A 237 -2.48 7.79 -11.25
N ASP A 238 -1.59 8.53 -11.87
CA ASP A 238 -1.91 9.79 -12.53
C ASP A 238 -2.49 9.66 -13.94
N LEU A 239 -2.66 8.41 -14.44
CA LEU A 239 -3.32 8.12 -15.70
C LEU A 239 -4.83 7.92 -15.55
N ILE A 240 -5.36 7.85 -14.33
CA ILE A 240 -6.79 7.64 -14.09
C ILE A 240 -7.54 8.97 -14.20
N GLU A 241 -8.14 9.23 -15.35
CA GLU A 241 -8.77 10.49 -15.69
C GLU A 241 -9.92 10.89 -14.76
N VAL A 242 -10.67 9.92 -14.23
CA VAL A 242 -11.77 10.19 -13.31
C VAL A 242 -11.36 10.93 -12.04
N PHE A 243 -10.12 10.80 -11.57
CA PHE A 243 -9.63 11.57 -10.42
C PHE A 243 -9.52 13.05 -10.76
N TYR A 244 -9.06 13.40 -11.97
CA TYR A 244 -9.02 14.79 -12.42
C TYR A 244 -10.43 15.37 -12.57
N GLN A 245 -11.36 14.61 -13.16
CA GLN A 245 -12.77 15.00 -13.29
C GLN A 245 -13.37 15.35 -11.93
N ARG A 246 -13.21 14.45 -10.94
CA ARG A 246 -13.75 14.65 -9.59
C ARG A 246 -13.08 15.83 -8.87
N LEU A 247 -11.75 16.01 -9.01
CA LEU A 247 -11.06 17.17 -8.46
C LEU A 247 -11.54 18.49 -9.08
N MET A 248 -11.71 18.51 -10.40
CA MET A 248 -12.22 19.71 -11.09
C MET A 248 -13.63 20.02 -10.60
N GLN A 249 -14.51 19.02 -10.43
CA GLN A 249 -15.84 19.20 -9.90
C GLN A 249 -15.83 19.74 -8.47
N CYS A 250 -15.02 19.17 -7.58
CA CYS A 250 -14.86 19.67 -6.21
C CYS A 250 -14.37 21.14 -6.17
N HIS A 251 -13.45 21.51 -7.04
CA HIS A 251 -12.98 22.88 -7.14
C HIS A 251 -14.03 23.84 -7.74
N LEU A 252 -14.89 23.36 -8.63
CA LEU A 252 -16.01 24.12 -9.16
C LEU A 252 -17.04 24.42 -8.05
N GLU A 253 -17.44 23.40 -7.28
CA GLU A 253 -18.42 23.53 -6.18
C GLU A 253 -17.89 24.44 -5.05
N THR A 254 -16.60 24.38 -4.76
CA THR A 254 -15.95 25.23 -3.75
C THR A 254 -15.53 26.60 -4.29
N ARG A 255 -15.86 26.93 -5.54
CA ARG A 255 -15.47 28.18 -6.24
C ARG A 255 -13.96 28.45 -6.31
N ARG A 256 -13.14 27.39 -6.21
CA ARG A 256 -11.69 27.41 -6.41
C ARG A 256 -11.34 27.24 -7.90
N ILE A 257 -11.82 28.18 -8.72
CA ILE A 257 -11.80 28.04 -10.19
C ILE A 257 -10.37 27.92 -10.75
N SER A 258 -9.42 28.67 -10.18
CA SER A 258 -8.01 28.66 -10.63
C SER A 258 -7.36 27.29 -10.43
N GLU A 259 -7.64 26.64 -9.31
CA GLU A 259 -7.19 25.31 -8.97
C GLU A 259 -7.81 24.25 -9.89
N GLY A 260 -9.12 24.34 -10.14
CA GLY A 260 -9.79 23.44 -11.09
C GLY A 260 -9.20 23.55 -12.50
N MET A 261 -8.89 24.75 -12.98
CA MET A 261 -8.24 24.95 -14.27
C MET A 261 -6.79 24.43 -14.29
N ALA A 262 -6.08 24.46 -13.18
CA ALA A 262 -4.74 23.87 -13.05
C ALA A 262 -4.80 22.35 -13.11
N VAL A 263 -5.80 21.73 -12.47
CA VAL A 263 -6.07 20.28 -12.52
C VAL A 263 -6.32 19.83 -13.97
N TYR A 264 -7.17 20.56 -14.73
CA TYR A 264 -7.40 20.25 -16.15
C TYR A 264 -6.12 20.30 -16.98
N ARG A 265 -5.28 21.36 -16.81
CA ARG A 265 -4.02 21.47 -17.56
C ARG A 265 -3.10 20.30 -17.29
N ARG A 266 -3.00 19.88 -16.02
CA ARG A 266 -2.21 18.70 -15.63
C ARG A 266 -2.76 17.42 -16.29
N CYS A 267 -4.07 17.20 -16.22
CA CYS A 267 -4.73 16.06 -16.86
C CYS A 267 -4.38 15.99 -18.36
N ARG A 268 -4.64 17.07 -19.10
CA ARG A 268 -4.35 17.15 -20.54
C ARG A 268 -2.87 16.87 -20.84
N GLN A 269 -1.96 17.43 -20.05
CA GLN A 269 -0.52 17.25 -20.23
C GLN A 269 -0.13 15.78 -20.03
N ILE A 270 -0.57 15.14 -18.95
CA ILE A 270 -0.23 13.75 -18.65
C ILE A 270 -0.79 12.80 -19.72
N LEU A 271 -2.08 12.93 -20.07
CA LEU A 271 -2.70 12.10 -21.11
C LEU A 271 -2.01 12.25 -22.46
N SER A 272 -1.66 13.49 -22.85
CA SER A 272 -0.99 13.74 -24.13
C SER A 272 0.44 13.17 -24.15
N ILE A 273 1.22 13.35 -23.07
CA ILE A 273 2.64 12.92 -23.05
C ILE A 273 2.76 11.39 -22.91
N VAL A 274 1.96 10.78 -22.04
CA VAL A 274 2.13 9.36 -21.69
C VAL A 274 1.35 8.46 -22.62
N LEU A 275 0.11 8.85 -22.99
CA LEU A 275 -0.80 8.01 -23.78
C LEU A 275 -1.02 8.52 -25.20
N GLY A 276 -0.61 9.75 -25.52
CA GLY A 276 -0.92 10.37 -26.83
C GLY A 276 -2.41 10.66 -27.02
N LEU A 277 -3.19 10.73 -25.94
CA LEU A 277 -4.63 10.91 -25.95
C LEU A 277 -5.04 12.35 -25.58
N GLN A 278 -6.25 12.72 -26.01
CA GLN A 278 -6.93 13.92 -25.53
C GLN A 278 -7.85 13.56 -24.37
N PRO A 279 -8.17 14.52 -23.47
CA PRO A 279 -9.14 14.30 -22.41
C PRO A 279 -10.50 13.84 -22.93
N GLU A 280 -11.20 13.05 -22.12
CA GLU A 280 -12.56 12.58 -22.41
C GLU A 280 -13.57 13.75 -22.50
N PRO A 281 -14.69 13.57 -23.22
CA PRO A 281 -15.73 14.59 -23.36
C PRO A 281 -16.28 15.11 -22.01
N GLU A 282 -16.34 14.26 -21.00
CA GLU A 282 -16.75 14.64 -19.65
C GLU A 282 -15.77 15.63 -19.01
N THR A 283 -14.47 15.38 -19.12
CA THR A 283 -13.41 16.27 -18.64
C THR A 283 -13.46 17.64 -19.33
N GLU A 284 -13.67 17.65 -20.65
CA GLU A 284 -13.84 18.88 -21.41
C GLU A 284 -15.10 19.65 -20.98
N SER A 285 -16.21 18.97 -20.71
CA SER A 285 -17.46 19.59 -20.25
C SER A 285 -17.27 20.28 -18.89
N ILE A 286 -16.61 19.64 -17.93
CA ILE A 286 -16.30 20.22 -16.62
C ILE A 286 -15.38 21.45 -16.79
N TYR A 287 -14.39 21.37 -17.69
CA TYR A 287 -13.51 22.52 -17.98
C TYR A 287 -14.26 23.71 -18.58
N GLN A 288 -15.23 23.47 -19.48
CA GLN A 288 -16.09 24.56 -20.00
C GLN A 288 -16.93 25.20 -18.88
N SER A 289 -17.40 24.43 -17.93
CA SER A 289 -18.10 24.92 -16.73
C SER A 289 -17.21 25.82 -15.88
N LEU A 290 -15.96 25.41 -15.65
CA LEU A 290 -14.94 26.23 -14.96
C LEU A 290 -14.65 27.55 -15.71
N LYS A 291 -14.57 27.54 -17.04
CA LYS A 291 -14.39 28.76 -17.84
C LYS A 291 -15.56 29.74 -17.68
N LYS A 292 -16.80 29.23 -17.76
CA LYS A 292 -18.00 30.05 -17.56
C LYS A 292 -18.01 30.68 -16.15
N ALA A 293 -17.72 29.90 -15.10
CA ALA A 293 -17.65 30.40 -13.74
C ALA A 293 -16.57 31.47 -13.55
N ARG A 294 -15.43 31.35 -14.24
CA ARG A 294 -14.37 32.36 -14.24
C ARG A 294 -14.81 33.68 -14.85
N GLN A 295 -15.50 33.65 -16.00
CA GLN A 295 -16.01 34.85 -16.68
C GLN A 295 -17.04 35.58 -15.83
N GLN A 296 -17.97 34.86 -15.18
CA GLN A 296 -18.95 35.45 -14.28
C GLN A 296 -18.29 36.17 -13.10
N LYS A 297 -17.19 35.59 -12.53
CA LYS A 297 -16.45 36.21 -11.44
C LYS A 297 -15.69 37.47 -11.85
N GLN A 298 -15.36 37.64 -13.13
CA GLN A 298 -14.68 38.82 -13.66
C GLN A 298 -15.66 39.96 -14.03
N SER A 299 -16.96 39.63 -14.20
CA SER A 299 -18.01 40.58 -14.60
C SER A 299 -18.86 41.03 -13.40
N ALA A 300 -18.63 40.50 -12.20
CA ALA A 300 -19.24 40.88 -10.93
C ALA A 300 -18.27 41.69 -10.07
#